data_83bd30ca35bd9bf8fd9c2ff10332a2e6
#
_entry.id   83bd30ca35bd9bf8fd9c2ff10332a2e6
#
_cell.length_a   1.000
_cell.length_b   1.000
_cell.length_c   1.000
_cell.angle_alpha   90.00
_cell.angle_beta   90.00
_cell.angle_gamma   90.00
#
_symmetry.space_group_name_H-M   'P 1'
#
loop_
_entity.id
_entity.type
_entity.pdbx_description
1 polymer ?
#
loop_
_entity_poly.entity_id
_entity_poly.type
_entity_poly.pdbx_seq_one_letter_code
_entity_poly.pdbx_strand_id
1 'polypeptide(L)' 'MSETTRERVIDILRRVLGPDADLDNTKLELESLKMLEVVVGLENEFGVSIPEDAPLAKITSTVDRMVSYLNDRKARL' A
#
# COMPACT_ATOMS: atom_id res chain seq x y z
N MET A 1 -9.21 20.12 -0.52
CA MET A 1 -9.45 19.04 0.43
C MET A 1 -8.44 17.93 0.27
N SER A 2 -7.94 17.43 1.37
CA SER A 2 -6.96 16.36 1.30
C SER A 2 -7.64 15.02 1.03
N GLU A 3 -6.97 14.19 0.27
CA GLU A 3 -7.44 12.84 0.02
C GLU A 3 -7.30 12.00 1.29
N THR A 4 -8.16 11.01 1.43
CA THR A 4 -8.04 10.07 2.52
C THR A 4 -6.84 9.15 2.29
N THR A 5 -6.35 8.52 3.36
CA THR A 5 -5.27 7.55 3.25
C THR A 5 -5.64 6.44 2.27
N ARG A 6 -6.89 5.98 2.35
CA ARG A 6 -7.37 4.91 1.47
C ARG A 6 -7.32 5.31 0.00
N GLU A 7 -7.76 6.52 -0.32
CA GLU A 7 -7.75 6.99 -1.70
C GLU A 7 -6.33 7.08 -2.25
N ARG A 8 -5.40 7.53 -1.42
CA ARG A 8 -3.99 7.63 -1.84
C ARG A 8 -3.37 6.25 -2.05
N VAL A 9 -3.71 5.29 -1.20
CA VAL A 9 -3.25 3.91 -1.38
C VAL A 9 -3.79 3.35 -2.69
N ILE A 10 -5.06 3.57 -2.96
CA ILE A 10 -5.69 3.08 -4.20
C ILE A 10 -5.01 3.70 -5.42
N ASP A 11 -4.70 4.98 -5.38
CA ASP A 11 -4.00 5.64 -6.48
C ASP A 11 -2.64 5.00 -6.77
N ILE A 12 -1.89 4.68 -5.72
CA ILE A 12 -0.60 4.02 -5.87
C ILE A 12 -0.79 2.64 -6.52
N LEU A 13 -1.75 1.88 -6.04
CA LEU A 13 -2.02 0.55 -6.58
C LEU A 13 -2.41 0.61 -8.06
N ARG A 14 -3.19 1.60 -8.45
CA ARG A 14 -3.58 1.76 -9.85
C ARG A 14 -2.40 2.13 -10.73
N ARG A 15 -1.45 2.90 -10.19
CA ARG A 15 -0.24 3.23 -10.95
C ARG A 15 0.65 2.02 -11.17
N VAL A 16 0.76 1.16 -10.15
CA VAL A 16 1.61 -0.01 -10.20
C VAL A 16 0.96 -1.16 -10.97
N LEU A 17 -0.32 -1.40 -10.71
CA LEU A 17 -1.03 -2.58 -11.23
C LEU A 17 -1.84 -2.29 -12.48
N GLY A 18 -2.06 -1.01 -12.78
CA GLY A 18 -2.86 -0.59 -13.93
C GLY A 18 -4.28 -0.19 -13.54
N PRO A 19 -4.95 0.60 -14.39
CA PRO A 19 -6.27 1.12 -14.07
C PRO A 19 -7.38 0.06 -14.02
N ASP A 20 -7.13 -1.10 -14.63
CA ASP A 20 -8.11 -2.18 -14.67
C ASP A 20 -8.00 -3.15 -13.50
N ALA A 21 -7.04 -2.93 -12.61
CA ALA A 21 -6.85 -3.84 -11.47
C ALA A 21 -8.07 -3.82 -10.56
N ASP A 22 -8.45 -5.01 -10.12
CA ASP A 22 -9.59 -5.18 -9.21
C ASP A 22 -9.11 -4.96 -7.77
N LEU A 23 -9.28 -3.75 -7.27
CA LEU A 23 -8.85 -3.37 -5.94
C LEU A 23 -9.91 -3.62 -4.87
N ASP A 24 -11.12 -3.97 -5.30
CA ASP A 24 -12.20 -4.28 -4.36
C ASP A 24 -12.14 -5.72 -3.87
N ASN A 25 -11.29 -6.52 -4.46
CA ASN A 25 -11.10 -7.88 -4.04
C ASN A 25 -10.48 -7.93 -2.65
N THR A 26 -10.82 -8.98 -1.92
CA THR A 26 -10.35 -9.10 -0.55
C THR A 26 -8.87 -9.41 -0.45
N LYS A 27 -8.28 -9.97 -1.51
CA LYS A 27 -6.88 -10.35 -1.46
C LYS A 27 -6.18 -10.00 -2.77
N LEU A 28 -5.10 -9.24 -2.64
CA LEU A 28 -4.25 -8.90 -3.77
C LEU A 28 -3.07 -9.87 -3.83
N GLU A 29 -2.92 -10.55 -4.96
CA GLU A 29 -1.80 -11.45 -5.15
C GLU A 29 -0.75 -10.74 -6.00
N LEU A 30 0.21 -10.15 -5.32
CA LEU A 30 1.25 -9.36 -5.97
C LEU A 30 2.50 -10.18 -6.17
N GLU A 31 3.07 -10.11 -7.37
CA GLU A 31 4.39 -10.65 -7.61
C GLU A 31 5.41 -9.82 -6.83
N SER A 32 6.56 -10.44 -6.51
CA SER A 32 7.57 -9.79 -5.68
C SER A 32 7.97 -8.41 -6.18
N LEU A 33 8.18 -8.26 -7.48
CA LEU A 33 8.57 -6.97 -8.04
C LEU A 33 7.47 -5.92 -7.88
N LYS A 34 6.22 -6.30 -8.16
CA LYS A 34 5.09 -5.40 -7.99
C LYS A 34 4.90 -5.03 -6.52
N MET A 35 5.09 -6.00 -5.63
CA MET A 35 5.00 -5.77 -4.20
C MET A 35 6.02 -4.70 -3.76
N LEU A 36 7.26 -4.81 -4.25
CA LEU A 36 8.29 -3.82 -3.92
C LEU A 36 7.95 -2.44 -4.48
N GLU A 37 7.40 -2.39 -5.68
CA GLU A 37 6.98 -1.11 -6.27
C GLU A 37 5.88 -0.46 -5.44
N VAL A 38 4.92 -1.23 -4.96
CA VAL A 38 3.86 -0.73 -4.09
C VAL A 38 4.44 -0.21 -2.79
N VAL A 39 5.33 -0.98 -2.17
CA VAL A 39 5.97 -0.59 -0.90
C VAL A 39 6.73 0.73 -1.06
N VAL A 40 7.53 0.85 -2.11
CA VAL A 40 8.29 2.08 -2.36
C VAL A 40 7.33 3.26 -2.58
N GLY A 41 6.26 3.03 -3.32
CA GLY A 41 5.25 4.06 -3.55
C GLY A 41 4.62 4.54 -2.26
N LEU A 42 4.30 3.60 -1.36
CA LEU A 42 3.72 3.95 -0.05
C LEU A 42 4.71 4.74 0.79
N GLU A 43 5.97 4.33 0.79
CA GLU A 43 7.00 5.04 1.55
C GLU A 43 7.17 6.48 1.06
N ASN A 44 7.20 6.67 -0.26
CA ASN A 44 7.37 7.99 -0.84
C ASN A 44 6.14 8.87 -0.63
N GLU A 45 4.95 8.30 -0.80
CA GLU A 45 3.72 9.06 -0.71
C GLU A 45 3.42 9.52 0.72
N PHE A 46 3.68 8.66 1.68
CA PHE A 46 3.32 8.93 3.07
C PHE A 46 4.49 9.33 3.97
N GLY A 47 5.70 9.32 3.43
CA GLY A 47 6.90 9.68 4.19
C GLY A 47 7.19 8.72 5.32
N VAL A 48 6.86 7.45 5.16
CA VAL A 48 7.11 6.43 6.17
C VAL A 48 8.19 5.48 5.67
N SER A 49 8.79 4.75 6.61
CA SER A 49 9.80 3.75 6.29
C SER A 49 9.25 2.37 6.64
N ILE A 50 9.28 1.48 5.66
CA ILE A 50 8.81 0.10 5.86
C ILE A 50 10.04 -0.80 5.86
N PRO A 51 10.35 -1.46 7.01
CA PRO A 51 11.54 -2.30 7.11
C PRO A 51 11.53 -3.45 6.11
N GLU A 52 12.71 -3.83 5.64
CA GLU A 52 12.83 -4.92 4.68
C GLU A 52 12.39 -6.26 5.26
N ASP A 53 12.53 -6.44 6.56
CA ASP A 53 12.14 -7.67 7.24
C ASP A 53 10.67 -7.68 7.65
N ALA A 54 9.94 -6.62 7.35
CA ALA A 54 8.50 -6.58 7.60
C ALA A 54 7.78 -7.60 6.70
N PRO A 55 6.63 -8.15 7.15
CA PRO A 55 5.90 -9.12 6.34
C PRO A 55 5.16 -8.45 5.19
N LEU A 56 5.92 -8.12 4.14
CA LEU A 56 5.40 -7.32 3.01
C LEU A 56 4.20 -7.96 2.33
N ALA A 57 4.23 -9.28 2.15
CA ALA A 57 3.11 -9.98 1.52
C ALA A 57 1.82 -9.82 2.32
N LYS A 58 1.94 -9.82 3.64
CA LYS A 58 0.79 -9.64 4.52
C LYS A 58 0.30 -8.19 4.51
N ILE A 59 1.24 -7.23 4.58
CA ILE A 59 0.91 -5.81 4.58
C ILE A 59 0.17 -5.42 3.30
N THR A 60 0.62 -5.95 2.16
CA THR A 60 0.06 -5.59 0.86
C THR A 60 -1.06 -6.52 0.40
N SER A 61 -1.54 -7.40 1.26
CA SER A 61 -2.53 -8.40 0.86
C SER A 61 -3.91 -7.79 0.57
N THR A 62 -4.27 -6.70 1.22
CA THR A 62 -5.52 -5.98 0.96
C THR A 62 -5.30 -4.49 1.12
N VAL A 63 -6.20 -3.70 0.52
CA VAL A 63 -6.17 -2.24 0.70
C VAL A 63 -6.35 -1.90 2.18
N ASP A 64 -7.25 -2.59 2.86
CA ASP A 64 -7.50 -2.33 4.27
C ASP A 64 -6.28 -2.57 5.14
N ARG A 65 -5.50 -3.60 4.85
CA ARG A 65 -4.28 -3.87 5.60
C ARG A 65 -3.24 -2.78 5.37
N MET A 66 -3.11 -2.31 4.15
CA MET A 66 -2.19 -1.22 3.84
C MET A 66 -2.59 0.06 4.56
N VAL A 67 -3.87 0.41 4.55
CA VAL A 67 -4.37 1.59 5.24
C VAL A 67 -4.12 1.48 6.75
N SER A 68 -4.42 0.32 7.31
CA SER A 68 -4.25 0.07 8.74
C SER A 68 -2.78 0.19 9.15
N TYR A 69 -1.89 -0.40 8.34
CA TYR A 69 -0.45 -0.34 8.60
C TYR A 69 0.06 1.11 8.57
N LEU A 70 -0.36 1.88 7.56
CA LEU A 70 0.07 3.26 7.42
C LEU A 70 -0.44 4.13 8.56
N ASN A 71 -1.68 3.93 8.97
CA ASN A 71 -2.24 4.67 10.09
C ASN A 71 -1.50 4.38 11.39
N ASP A 72 -1.14 3.11 11.60
CA ASP A 72 -0.37 2.71 12.77
C ASP A 72 1.02 3.37 12.76
N ARG A 73 1.68 3.39 11.61
CA ARG A 73 3.00 4.02 11.50
C ARG A 73 2.94 5.52 11.71
N LYS A 74 1.92 6.16 11.16
CA LYS A 74 1.74 7.61 11.33
C LYS A 74 1.46 7.98 12.78
N ALA A 75 0.71 7.14 13.49
CA ALA A 75 0.40 7.38 14.89
C ALA A 75 1.62 7.30 15.78
N ARG A 76 2.68 6.63 15.33
CA ARG A 76 3.92 6.49 16.09
C ARG A 76 4.93 7.59 15.84
N LEU A 77 4.65 8.45 14.90
CA LEU A 77 5.50 9.60 14.61
C LEU A 77 5.09 10.80 15.49
#